data_10d1a524694d119a332bd29f38c8ad4c
#
_entry.id   10d1a524694d119a332bd29f38c8ad4c
#
_cell.length_a   1.000
_cell.length_b   1.000
_cell.length_c   1.000
_cell.angle_alpha   90.00
_cell.angle_beta   90.00
_cell.angle_gamma   90.00
#
_symmetry.space_group_name_H-M   'P 1'
#
loop_
_entity.id
_entity.type
_entity.pdbx_description
1 polymer ?
#
loop_
_entity_poly.entity_id
_entity_poly.type
_entity_poly.pdbx_seq_one_letter_code
_entity_poly.pdbx_strand_id
1 'polypeptide(L)'
;LYTWFDARCVLPGEGLWCAWAVGDQGELRLGVLEPRGDRASIRRRFSDRLTAPLGRIQWGEIRAAHPAAAGEWAILTEREMRTFPPRLRQELAGTSGILFSREGERRLLAAPYDPARPFPLERFFCFARVRRIGGRSYAVYAFDGEGHPVF
;
A
#
# COMPACT_ATOMS: atom_id res chain seq x y z
N LEU A 1 -27.67 -1.90 -5.18
CA LEU A 1 -27.14 -3.25 -5.36
C LEU A 1 -25.61 -3.23 -5.42
N TYR A 2 -25.02 -4.40 -5.29
CA TYR A 2 -23.57 -4.55 -5.18
C TYR A 2 -23.07 -5.69 -6.03
N THR A 3 -21.85 -5.53 -6.53
CA THR A 3 -21.13 -6.60 -7.22
C THR A 3 -19.94 -7.03 -6.35
N TRP A 4 -19.80 -8.33 -6.12
CA TRP A 4 -18.68 -8.92 -5.42
C TRP A 4 -17.59 -9.32 -6.39
N PHE A 5 -16.36 -9.02 -6.01
CA PHE A 5 -15.15 -9.47 -6.70
C PHE A 5 -14.34 -10.34 -5.74
N ASP A 6 -13.96 -11.50 -6.21
CA ASP A 6 -13.05 -12.42 -5.50
C ASP A 6 -11.90 -12.73 -6.47
N ALA A 7 -10.74 -12.21 -6.19
CA ALA A 7 -9.55 -12.39 -7.01
C ALA A 7 -8.50 -13.17 -6.23
N ARG A 8 -7.91 -14.17 -6.87
CA ARG A 8 -6.85 -15.01 -6.31
C ARG A 8 -5.78 -15.20 -7.37
N CYS A 9 -4.53 -15.14 -6.95
CA CYS A 9 -3.39 -15.30 -7.87
C CYS A 9 -2.15 -15.79 -7.16
N VAL A 10 -1.17 -16.21 -7.96
CA VAL A 10 0.21 -16.34 -7.53
C VAL A 10 0.88 -14.99 -7.71
N LEU A 11 1.63 -14.53 -6.72
CA LEU A 11 2.32 -13.23 -6.80
C LEU A 11 3.43 -13.30 -7.84
N PRO A 12 3.52 -12.30 -8.74
CA PRO A 12 4.57 -12.26 -9.76
C PRO A 12 5.98 -12.01 -9.19
N GLY A 13 6.07 -11.50 -7.97
CA GLY A 13 7.32 -11.16 -7.31
C GLY A 13 7.08 -10.44 -6.01
N GLU A 14 8.14 -9.92 -5.41
CA GLU A 14 8.05 -9.13 -4.19
C GLU A 14 7.33 -7.80 -4.42
N GLY A 15 6.80 -7.23 -3.34
CA GLY A 15 6.16 -5.94 -3.35
C GLY A 15 4.65 -6.01 -3.20
N LEU A 16 4.01 -4.85 -3.42
CA LEU A 16 2.56 -4.73 -3.38
C LEU A 16 1.97 -4.84 -4.78
N TRP A 17 0.94 -5.64 -4.89
CA TRP A 17 0.22 -5.87 -6.13
C TRP A 17 -1.26 -5.55 -5.97
N CYS A 18 -1.83 -4.91 -6.97
CA CYS A 18 -3.23 -4.54 -7.01
C CYS A 18 -3.98 -5.40 -8.01
N ALA A 19 -5.20 -5.79 -7.64
CA ALA A 19 -6.13 -6.41 -8.55
C ALA A 19 -6.98 -5.35 -9.24
N TRP A 20 -7.24 -5.57 -10.53
CA TRP A 20 -8.07 -4.73 -11.37
C TRP A 20 -9.13 -5.58 -12.07
N ALA A 21 -10.32 -5.04 -12.20
CA ALA A 21 -11.35 -5.58 -13.07
C ALA A 21 -11.38 -4.75 -14.36
N VAL A 22 -11.27 -5.41 -15.49
CA VAL A 22 -11.26 -4.75 -16.80
C VAL A 22 -12.51 -5.13 -17.58
N GLY A 23 -13.28 -4.14 -17.94
CA GLY A 23 -14.46 -4.26 -18.76
C GLY A 23 -14.26 -3.71 -20.15
N ASP A 24 -15.24 -3.85 -21.03
CA ASP A 24 -15.20 -3.36 -22.39
C ASP A 24 -15.30 -1.82 -22.49
N GLN A 25 -15.69 -1.13 -21.42
CA GLN A 25 -15.86 0.33 -21.40
C GLN A 25 -15.04 1.04 -20.33
N GLY A 26 -14.30 0.31 -19.52
CA GLY A 26 -13.48 0.90 -18.46
C GLY A 26 -12.85 -0.14 -17.57
N GLU A 27 -12.15 0.34 -16.55
CA GLU A 27 -11.48 -0.50 -15.58
C GLU A 27 -11.70 0.01 -14.16
N LEU A 28 -11.68 -0.90 -13.20
CA LEU A 28 -11.87 -0.60 -11.79
C LEU A 28 -10.75 -1.23 -10.97
N ARG A 29 -10.11 -0.43 -10.15
CA ARG A 29 -9.15 -0.90 -9.18
C ARG A 29 -9.88 -1.53 -8.00
N LEU A 30 -9.63 -2.82 -7.76
CA LEU A 30 -10.26 -3.56 -6.67
C LEU A 30 -9.56 -3.32 -5.34
N GLY A 31 -8.25 -3.15 -5.36
CA GLY A 31 -7.43 -2.90 -4.19
C GLY A 31 -6.16 -3.74 -4.15
N VAL A 32 -5.42 -3.61 -3.05
CA VAL A 32 -4.19 -4.33 -2.83
C VAL A 32 -4.49 -5.78 -2.44
N LEU A 33 -3.82 -6.71 -3.11
CA LEU A 33 -3.92 -8.13 -2.81
C LEU A 33 -3.25 -8.46 -1.47
N GLU A 34 -3.91 -9.28 -0.67
CA GLU A 34 -3.41 -9.78 0.61
C GLU A 34 -2.51 -11.01 0.37
N PRO A 35 -1.19 -10.90 0.64
CA PRO A 35 -0.31 -12.05 0.43
C PRO A 35 -0.51 -13.11 1.51
N ARG A 36 -0.48 -14.38 1.09
CA ARG A 36 -0.46 -15.56 1.95
C ARG A 36 0.50 -16.58 1.35
N GLY A 37 1.75 -16.55 1.81
CA GLY A 37 2.83 -17.33 1.19
C GLY A 37 3.13 -16.81 -0.21
N ASP A 38 3.13 -17.70 -1.19
CA ASP A 38 3.34 -17.38 -2.61
C ASP A 38 2.06 -16.94 -3.34
N ARG A 39 0.90 -17.02 -2.66
CA ARG A 39 -0.40 -16.65 -3.20
C ARG A 39 -0.91 -15.36 -2.58
N ALA A 40 -1.85 -14.73 -3.27
CA ALA A 40 -2.52 -13.56 -2.78
C ALA A 40 -4.00 -13.55 -3.19
N SER A 41 -4.80 -12.89 -2.40
CA SER A 41 -6.23 -12.78 -2.66
C SER A 41 -6.80 -11.44 -2.22
N ILE A 42 -7.92 -11.06 -2.83
CA ILE A 42 -8.74 -9.95 -2.38
C ILE A 42 -10.20 -10.30 -2.62
N ARG A 43 -11.04 -9.97 -1.66
CA ARG A 43 -12.49 -10.07 -1.81
C ARG A 43 -13.12 -8.76 -1.40
N ARG A 44 -13.79 -8.10 -2.34
CA ARG A 44 -14.43 -6.81 -2.09
C ARG A 44 -15.75 -6.69 -2.83
N ARG A 45 -16.60 -5.86 -2.28
CA ARG A 45 -17.88 -5.52 -2.87
C ARG A 45 -17.88 -4.05 -3.27
N PHE A 46 -18.43 -3.78 -4.43
CA PHE A 46 -18.59 -2.43 -4.96
C PHE A 46 -20.05 -2.17 -5.31
N SER A 47 -20.48 -0.94 -5.12
CA SER A 47 -21.82 -0.54 -5.56
C SER A 47 -21.93 -0.59 -7.08
N ASP A 48 -23.12 -0.82 -7.59
CA ASP A 48 -23.36 -0.85 -9.03
C ASP A 48 -23.02 0.48 -9.70
N ARG A 49 -23.04 1.57 -8.93
CA ARG A 49 -22.60 2.89 -9.40
C ARG A 49 -21.14 2.90 -9.84
N LEU A 50 -20.29 2.12 -9.17
CA LEU A 50 -18.87 2.01 -9.50
C LEU A 50 -18.60 0.97 -10.58
N THR A 51 -19.42 -0.05 -10.67
CA THR A 51 -19.22 -1.15 -11.62
C THR A 51 -19.90 -0.93 -12.96
N ALA A 52 -21.03 -0.21 -13.01
CA ALA A 52 -21.74 0.07 -14.25
C ALA A 52 -20.89 0.74 -15.35
N PRO A 53 -20.01 1.71 -15.02
CA PRO A 53 -19.14 2.33 -16.04
C PRO A 53 -18.15 1.39 -16.71
N LEU A 54 -17.91 0.20 -16.15
CA LEU A 54 -17.01 -0.81 -16.73
C LEU A 54 -17.61 -1.49 -17.97
N GLY A 55 -18.92 -1.46 -18.09
CA GLY A 55 -19.63 -2.27 -19.07
C GLY A 55 -19.57 -3.75 -18.71
N ARG A 56 -19.30 -4.58 -19.69
CA ARG A 56 -19.16 -6.02 -19.48
C ARG A 56 -17.77 -6.35 -19.00
N ILE A 57 -17.66 -6.98 -17.84
CA ILE A 57 -16.37 -7.44 -17.31
C ILE A 57 -15.80 -8.52 -18.22
N GLN A 58 -14.58 -8.35 -18.67
CA GLN A 58 -13.90 -9.25 -19.60
C GLN A 58 -12.81 -10.07 -18.92
N TRP A 59 -11.99 -9.46 -18.07
CA TRP A 59 -10.94 -10.16 -17.31
C TRP A 59 -10.55 -9.41 -16.05
N GLY A 60 -9.79 -10.09 -15.20
CA GLY A 60 -9.07 -9.47 -14.11
C GLY A 60 -7.58 -9.48 -14.41
N GLU A 61 -6.86 -8.51 -13.87
CA GLU A 61 -5.41 -8.46 -13.97
C GLU A 61 -4.80 -7.93 -12.69
N ILE A 62 -3.53 -8.20 -12.51
CA ILE A 62 -2.75 -7.69 -11.40
C ILE A 62 -1.67 -6.75 -11.93
N ARG A 63 -1.53 -5.62 -11.23
CA ARG A 63 -0.55 -4.58 -11.57
C ARG A 63 0.24 -4.22 -10.31
N ALA A 64 1.49 -3.87 -10.47
CA ALA A 64 2.27 -3.31 -9.37
C ALA A 64 1.58 -2.06 -8.81
N ALA A 65 1.55 -1.93 -7.48
CA ALA A 65 0.91 -0.80 -6.80
C ALA A 65 1.81 0.45 -6.87
N HIS A 66 1.99 1.02 -8.05
CA HIS A 66 2.82 2.19 -8.32
C HIS A 66 2.18 3.16 -9.30
N PRO A 67 2.31 4.49 -9.06
CA PRO A 67 2.51 5.13 -7.75
C PRO A 67 1.27 4.93 -6.88
N ALA A 68 1.43 5.04 -5.56
CA ALA A 68 0.32 4.93 -4.64
C ALA A 68 -0.69 6.05 -4.87
N ALA A 69 -1.96 5.69 -5.08
CA ALA A 69 -3.05 6.64 -5.00
C ALA A 69 -3.29 7.05 -3.53
N ALA A 70 -3.99 8.17 -3.31
CA ALA A 70 -4.28 8.61 -1.94
C ALA A 70 -4.96 7.51 -1.11
N GLY A 71 -4.44 7.26 0.08
CA GLY A 71 -4.93 6.21 0.98
C GLY A 71 -4.45 4.79 0.68
N GLU A 72 -3.62 4.61 -0.34
CA GLU A 72 -3.09 3.30 -0.74
C GLU A 72 -1.60 3.21 -0.46
N TRP A 73 -1.16 1.97 -0.18
CA TRP A 73 0.22 1.70 0.13
C TRP A 73 0.96 1.15 -1.08
N ALA A 74 2.16 1.70 -1.33
CA ALA A 74 3.08 1.21 -2.35
C ALA A 74 4.50 1.14 -1.77
N ILE A 75 5.40 0.46 -2.46
CA ILE A 75 6.80 0.42 -2.06
C ILE A 75 7.40 1.83 -2.18
N LEU A 76 8.15 2.24 -1.16
CA LEU A 76 8.87 3.51 -1.18
C LEU A 76 9.93 3.48 -2.28
N THR A 77 9.84 4.44 -3.21
CA THR A 77 10.83 4.63 -4.27
C THR A 77 11.96 5.55 -3.83
N GLU A 78 13.10 5.49 -4.51
CA GLU A 78 14.20 6.43 -4.26
C GLU A 78 13.79 7.88 -4.50
N ARG A 79 12.93 8.12 -5.48
CA ARG A 79 12.41 9.46 -5.78
C ARG A 79 11.65 10.03 -4.59
N GLU A 80 10.78 9.25 -3.99
CA GLU A 80 10.02 9.65 -2.80
C GLU A 80 10.93 9.79 -1.58
N MET A 81 11.88 8.88 -1.41
CA MET A 81 12.84 8.92 -0.32
C MET A 81 13.68 10.22 -0.31
N ARG A 82 14.04 10.73 -1.48
CA ARG A 82 14.80 11.99 -1.62
C ARG A 82 14.02 13.22 -1.14
N THR A 83 12.72 13.14 -1.03
CA THR A 83 11.88 14.26 -0.54
C THR A 83 11.89 14.39 0.98
N PHE A 84 12.42 13.41 1.69
CA PHE A 84 12.52 13.44 3.15
C PHE A 84 13.83 14.06 3.63
N PRO A 85 13.86 14.62 4.88
CA PRO A 85 15.07 15.19 5.44
C PRO A 85 16.23 14.18 5.54
N PRO A 86 17.50 14.63 5.51
CA PRO A 86 18.66 13.75 5.51
C PRO A 86 18.72 12.73 6.65
N ARG A 87 18.33 13.14 7.85
CA ARG A 87 18.30 12.23 9.02
C ARG A 87 17.35 11.07 8.82
N LEU A 88 16.16 11.37 8.32
CA LEU A 88 15.17 10.34 8.05
C LEU A 88 15.61 9.43 6.90
N ARG A 89 16.23 10.00 5.86
CA ARG A 89 16.76 9.22 4.74
C ARG A 89 17.82 8.20 5.18
N GLN A 90 18.66 8.54 6.13
CA GLN A 90 19.67 7.62 6.67
C GLN A 90 19.04 6.42 7.36
N GLU A 91 18.00 6.64 8.13
CA GLU A 91 17.26 5.54 8.79
C GLU A 91 16.48 4.70 7.79
N LEU A 92 15.87 5.32 6.78
CA LEU A 92 15.15 4.62 5.71
C LEU A 92 16.08 3.73 4.87
N ALA A 93 17.29 4.20 4.59
CA ALA A 93 18.28 3.45 3.82
C ALA A 93 18.71 2.15 4.53
N GLY A 94 18.67 2.12 5.87
CA GLY A 94 18.99 0.94 6.66
C GLY A 94 17.83 -0.05 6.84
N THR A 95 16.64 0.29 6.35
CA THR A 95 15.43 -0.50 6.54
C THR A 95 14.86 -0.93 5.19
N SER A 96 14.61 -2.21 5.02
CA SER A 96 14.01 -2.75 3.79
C SER A 96 12.50 -2.92 3.90
N GLY A 97 11.82 -2.95 2.76
CA GLY A 97 10.39 -3.24 2.69
C GLY A 97 9.48 -2.11 3.18
N ILE A 98 9.95 -0.87 3.16
CA ILE A 98 9.16 0.28 3.60
C ILE A 98 8.09 0.59 2.56
N LEU A 99 6.87 0.80 3.05
CA LEU A 99 5.73 1.22 2.25
C LEU A 99 5.51 2.72 2.40
N PHE A 100 4.97 3.31 1.35
CA PHE A 100 4.65 4.73 1.27
C PHE A 100 3.18 4.93 0.90
N SER A 101 2.56 5.94 1.51
CA SER A 101 1.22 6.38 1.16
C SER A 101 1.08 7.89 1.34
N ARG A 102 0.04 8.46 0.78
CA ARG A 102 -0.33 9.87 0.98
C ARG A 102 -1.74 9.96 1.54
N GLU A 103 -1.92 10.88 2.47
CA GLU A 103 -3.21 11.20 3.04
C GLU A 103 -3.34 12.74 3.13
N GLY A 104 -3.94 13.35 2.12
CA GLY A 104 -3.92 14.79 1.95
C GLY A 104 -2.48 15.30 1.74
N GLU A 105 -2.04 16.24 2.57
CA GLU A 105 -0.66 16.74 2.55
C GLU A 105 0.30 15.89 3.40
N ARG A 106 -0.23 14.93 4.13
CA ARG A 106 0.58 14.02 4.95
C ARG A 106 1.18 12.94 4.09
N ARG A 107 2.42 12.59 4.41
CA ARG A 107 3.12 11.45 3.85
C ARG A 107 3.22 10.38 4.92
N LEU A 108 2.86 9.16 4.58
CA LEU A 108 2.87 8.04 5.50
C LEU A 108 3.97 7.06 5.11
N LEU A 109 4.74 6.62 6.08
CA LEU A 109 5.72 5.56 5.93
C LEU A 109 5.33 4.38 6.82
N ALA A 110 5.38 3.19 6.28
CA ALA A 110 5.14 1.95 7.03
C ALA A 110 6.39 1.07 6.95
N ALA A 111 7.04 0.88 8.09
CA ALA A 111 8.20 0.01 8.20
C ALA A 111 7.77 -1.35 8.77
N PRO A 112 8.25 -2.49 8.21
CA PRO A 112 7.92 -3.81 8.72
C PRO A 112 8.25 -3.92 10.20
N TYR A 113 7.29 -4.39 10.98
CA TYR A 113 7.44 -4.54 12.42
C TYR A 113 7.46 -6.02 12.81
N ASP A 114 8.51 -6.41 13.51
CA ASP A 114 8.68 -7.74 14.09
C ASP A 114 9.04 -7.57 15.57
N PRO A 115 8.21 -8.10 16.51
CA PRO A 115 8.49 -7.99 17.94
C PRO A 115 9.84 -8.58 18.38
N ALA A 116 10.40 -9.49 17.60
CA ALA A 116 11.71 -10.13 17.85
C ALA A 116 12.92 -9.28 17.42
N ARG A 117 12.70 -8.14 16.79
CA ARG A 117 13.74 -7.25 16.28
C ARG A 117 13.63 -5.86 16.87
N PRO A 118 14.71 -5.03 16.81
CA PRO A 118 14.64 -3.64 17.20
C PRO A 118 13.53 -2.89 16.46
N PHE A 119 12.91 -1.94 17.15
CA PHE A 119 11.80 -1.17 16.59
C PHE A 119 12.29 -0.34 15.38
N PRO A 120 11.60 -0.42 14.23
CA PRO A 120 12.03 0.31 13.04
C PRO A 120 11.87 1.82 13.25
N LEU A 121 12.80 2.61 12.70
CA LEU A 121 12.84 4.07 12.84
C LEU A 121 12.77 4.52 14.31
N GLU A 122 13.61 3.94 15.14
CA GLU A 122 13.59 4.09 16.60
C GLU A 122 13.53 5.54 17.10
N ARG A 123 14.17 6.46 16.40
CA ARG A 123 14.16 7.89 16.74
C ARG A 123 12.77 8.52 16.68
N PHE A 124 11.87 7.94 15.92
CA PHE A 124 10.49 8.43 15.77
C PHE A 124 9.47 7.57 16.52
N PHE A 125 9.95 6.72 17.41
CA PHE A 125 9.14 5.75 18.15
C PHE A 125 7.87 6.34 18.76
N CYS A 126 7.94 7.52 19.35
CA CYS A 126 6.78 8.16 19.98
C CYS A 126 5.67 8.56 18.99
N PHE A 127 5.96 8.58 17.69
CA PHE A 127 5.00 8.88 16.63
C PHE A 127 4.47 7.62 15.94
N ALA A 128 4.97 6.45 16.33
CA ALA A 128 4.63 5.20 15.66
C ALA A 128 3.24 4.70 16.04
N ARG A 129 2.56 4.13 15.05
CA ARG A 129 1.33 3.35 15.26
C ARG A 129 1.53 1.99 14.59
N VAL A 130 1.21 0.93 15.28
CA VAL A 130 1.28 -0.42 14.69
C VAL A 130 -0.03 -0.72 13.98
N ARG A 131 0.05 -1.07 12.70
CA ARG A 131 -1.10 -1.41 11.86
C ARG A 131 -0.80 -2.65 11.04
N ARG A 132 -1.84 -3.38 10.69
CA ARG A 132 -1.74 -4.48 9.72
C ARG A 132 -2.07 -3.95 8.33
N ILE A 133 -1.18 -4.24 7.39
CA ILE A 133 -1.30 -3.88 5.98
C ILE A 133 -0.99 -5.14 5.17
N GLY A 134 -1.96 -5.62 4.39
CA GLY A 134 -1.75 -6.85 3.62
C GLY A 134 -1.41 -8.07 4.46
N GLY A 135 -2.01 -8.21 5.65
CA GLY A 135 -1.78 -9.35 6.55
C GLY A 135 -0.47 -9.32 7.34
N ARG A 136 0.33 -8.26 7.19
CA ARG A 136 1.61 -8.08 7.89
C ARG A 136 1.56 -6.86 8.81
N SER A 137 2.30 -6.90 9.93
CA SER A 137 2.39 -5.78 10.86
C SER A 137 3.44 -4.77 10.44
N TYR A 138 3.09 -3.49 10.55
CA TYR A 138 3.97 -2.36 10.23
C TYR A 138 3.91 -1.31 11.33
N ALA A 139 5.03 -0.66 11.56
CA ALA A 139 5.07 0.59 12.32
C ALA A 139 4.83 1.74 11.33
N VAL A 140 3.75 2.48 11.54
CA VAL A 140 3.32 3.54 10.64
C VAL A 140 3.65 4.90 11.24
N TYR A 141 4.26 5.76 10.43
CA TYR A 141 4.65 7.12 10.78
C TYR A 141 4.05 8.10 9.79
N ALA A 142 3.52 9.19 10.29
CA ALA A 142 3.02 10.28 9.46
C ALA A 142 3.97 11.48 9.52
N PHE A 143 4.15 12.13 8.38
CA PHE A 143 4.99 13.32 8.24
C PHE A 143 4.22 14.42 7.52
N ASP A 144 4.47 15.67 7.89
CA ASP A 144 3.94 16.83 7.18
C ASP A 144 4.68 17.11 5.87
N GLY A 145 4.30 18.15 5.15
CA GLY A 145 4.92 18.54 3.88
C GLY A 145 6.40 18.91 3.99
N GLU A 146 6.88 19.25 5.19
CA GLU A 146 8.28 19.60 5.46
C GLU A 146 9.09 18.40 5.97
N GLY A 147 8.45 17.25 6.19
CA GLY A 147 9.10 16.04 6.67
C GLY A 147 9.22 15.96 8.18
N HIS A 148 8.45 16.75 8.92
CA HIS A 148 8.37 16.62 10.37
C HIS A 148 7.36 15.55 10.76
N PRO A 149 7.68 14.68 11.76
CA PRO A 149 6.74 13.68 12.22
C PRO A 149 5.53 14.35 12.89
N VAL A 150 4.35 13.80 12.64
CA VAL A 150 3.08 14.24 13.20
C VAL A 150 2.28 13.07 13.77
N PHE A 151 1.38 13.36 14.67
CA PHE A 151 0.46 12.34 15.22
C PHE A 151 -0.72 12.07 14.29
#